data_a16024f836cd9dfed77f3163edd155cf
#
_entry.id   a16024f836cd9dfed77f3163edd155cf
#
_cell.length_a   1.000
_cell.length_b   1.000
_cell.length_c   1.000
_cell.angle_alpha   90.00
_cell.angle_beta   90.00
_cell.angle_gamma   90.00
#
_symmetry.space_group_name_H-M   'P 1'
#
loop_
_entity.id
_entity.type
_entity.pdbx_description
1 polymer ?
#
loop_
_entity_poly.entity_id
_entity_poly.type
_entity_poly.pdbx_seq_one_letter_code
_entity_poly.pdbx_strand_id
1 'polypeptide(L)'
;HIDNGVIRVYYKDGTCDVMFLRNPDNWPPIEHIFFEDGLAFNRHTPALYRLRLKTGEISNNFGEELGFPGASRELDGGAAVLLEMPLNPGKKLSHLVLETLSNDAVIGLMSITLQR
;
A
#
# COMPACT_ATOMS: atom_id res chain seq x y z
N HIS A 1 -13.02 -4.88 -4.77
CA HIS A 1 -11.58 -4.56 -4.89
C HIS A 1 -11.36 -3.56 -5.99
N ILE A 2 -10.71 -2.46 -5.68
CA ILE A 2 -10.52 -1.34 -6.59
C ILE A 2 -9.04 -1.11 -6.79
N ASP A 3 -8.59 -1.16 -8.06
CA ASP A 3 -7.23 -0.79 -8.42
C ASP A 3 -7.13 0.73 -8.55
N ASN A 4 -6.49 1.37 -7.58
CA ASN A 4 -6.36 2.83 -7.54
C ASN A 4 -5.07 3.34 -8.18
N GLY A 5 -4.10 2.47 -8.30
CA GLY A 5 -2.82 2.83 -8.89
C GLY A 5 -2.01 1.63 -9.30
N VAL A 6 -0.87 1.89 -9.89
CA VAL A 6 0.06 0.86 -10.34
C VAL A 6 1.49 1.36 -10.20
N ILE A 7 2.35 0.47 -9.76
CA ILE A 7 3.80 0.68 -9.77
C ILE A 7 4.38 -0.20 -10.86
N ARG A 8 5.09 0.40 -11.80
CA ARG A 8 5.82 -0.33 -12.85
C ARG A 8 7.30 -0.11 -12.68
N VAL A 9 8.04 -1.20 -12.64
CA VAL A 9 9.51 -1.16 -12.59
C VAL A 9 10.03 -1.64 -13.92
N TYR A 10 10.67 -0.74 -14.65
CA TYR A 10 11.22 -1.04 -15.98
C TYR A 10 12.68 -1.43 -15.88
N TYR A 11 13.04 -2.44 -16.64
CA TYR A 11 14.41 -2.90 -16.76
C TYR A 11 15.01 -2.42 -18.10
N LYS A 12 16.33 -2.42 -18.17
CA LYS A 12 17.04 -1.93 -19.36
C LYS A 12 16.84 -2.81 -20.61
N ASP A 13 16.37 -4.05 -20.41
CA ASP A 13 16.00 -4.93 -21.52
C ASP A 13 14.62 -4.66 -22.11
N GLY A 14 13.90 -3.65 -21.62
CA GLY A 14 12.56 -3.29 -22.07
C GLY A 14 11.42 -4.01 -21.37
N THR A 15 11.70 -4.96 -20.47
CA THR A 15 10.68 -5.64 -19.70
C THR A 15 10.31 -4.84 -18.45
N CYS A 16 9.17 -5.17 -17.85
CA CYS A 16 8.74 -4.52 -16.61
C CYS A 16 8.05 -5.50 -15.66
N ASP A 17 8.16 -5.22 -14.37
CA ASP A 17 7.35 -5.83 -13.33
C ASP A 17 6.29 -4.84 -12.87
N VAL A 18 5.14 -5.35 -12.43
CA VAL A 18 3.96 -4.54 -12.10
C VAL A 18 3.42 -4.94 -10.74
N MET A 19 3.07 -3.93 -9.94
CA MET A 19 2.32 -4.11 -8.69
C MET A 19 1.15 -3.14 -8.69
N PHE A 20 -0.07 -3.67 -8.55
CA PHE A 20 -1.26 -2.84 -8.42
C PHE A 20 -1.46 -2.39 -6.97
N LEU A 21 -1.89 -1.15 -6.81
CA LEU A 21 -2.30 -0.59 -5.53
C LEU A 21 -3.81 -0.77 -5.41
N ARG A 22 -4.23 -1.76 -4.65
CA ARG A 22 -5.62 -2.23 -4.59
C ARG A 22 -6.21 -2.05 -3.20
N ASN A 23 -7.32 -1.35 -3.13
CA ASN A 23 -8.09 -1.24 -1.91
C ASN A 23 -9.03 -2.47 -1.78
N PRO A 24 -9.07 -3.20 -0.67
CA PRO A 24 -8.36 -2.96 0.60
C PRO A 24 -7.06 -3.77 0.76
N ASP A 25 -6.63 -4.50 -0.27
CA ASP A 25 -5.58 -5.50 -0.13
C ASP A 25 -4.23 -4.92 0.31
N ASN A 26 -3.71 -3.96 -0.43
CA ASN A 26 -2.41 -3.38 -0.13
C ASN A 26 -2.38 -1.84 -0.11
N TRP A 27 -3.51 -1.19 -0.36
CA TRP A 27 -3.59 0.27 -0.40
C TRP A 27 -4.89 0.77 0.24
N PRO A 28 -5.03 0.67 1.59
CA PRO A 28 -6.20 1.15 2.30
C PRO A 28 -6.19 2.69 2.39
N PRO A 29 -7.35 3.31 2.68
CA PRO A 29 -7.39 4.74 2.95
C PRO A 29 -6.45 5.13 4.09
N ILE A 30 -5.78 6.27 3.93
CA ILE A 30 -4.73 6.71 4.85
C ILE A 30 -5.22 6.94 6.28
N GLU A 31 -6.46 7.42 6.44
CA GLU A 31 -7.06 7.72 7.72
C GLU A 31 -7.80 6.56 8.37
N HIS A 32 -7.87 5.40 7.71
CA HIS A 32 -8.55 4.24 8.24
C HIS A 32 -7.56 3.19 8.73
N ILE A 33 -7.91 2.52 9.82
CA ILE A 33 -7.16 1.36 10.31
C ILE A 33 -7.20 0.27 9.25
N PHE A 34 -8.39 -0.01 8.72
CA PHE A 34 -8.62 -0.86 7.57
C PHE A 34 -10.00 -0.55 7.00
N PHE A 35 -10.23 -0.97 5.79
CA PHE A 35 -11.52 -0.79 5.12
C PHE A 35 -11.99 -2.14 4.60
N GLU A 36 -12.80 -2.82 5.40
CA GLU A 36 -13.43 -4.09 5.06
C GLU A 36 -14.89 -4.03 5.44
N ASP A 37 -15.78 -4.41 4.55
CA ASP A 37 -17.23 -4.35 4.78
C ASP A 37 -17.89 -5.71 4.94
N GLY A 38 -17.11 -6.78 4.85
CA GLY A 38 -17.63 -8.14 4.92
C GLY A 38 -18.33 -8.63 3.66
N LEU A 39 -18.34 -7.83 2.62
CA LEU A 39 -19.00 -8.12 1.34
C LEU A 39 -18.01 -8.02 0.18
N ALA A 40 -17.93 -6.84 -0.44
CA ALA A 40 -17.06 -6.62 -1.59
C ALA A 40 -15.63 -6.26 -1.22
N PHE A 41 -15.43 -5.67 -0.06
CA PHE A 41 -14.12 -5.20 0.40
C PHE A 41 -13.57 -6.09 1.51
N ASN A 42 -13.40 -7.36 1.20
CA ASN A 42 -12.68 -8.28 2.08
C ASN A 42 -11.25 -8.37 1.60
N ARG A 43 -10.31 -8.14 2.51
CA ARG A 43 -8.89 -8.26 2.20
C ARG A 43 -8.52 -9.70 1.91
N HIS A 44 -7.84 -9.94 0.80
CA HIS A 44 -7.40 -11.28 0.39
C HIS A 44 -5.98 -11.61 0.85
N THR A 45 -5.27 -10.63 1.39
CA THR A 45 -3.89 -10.76 1.84
C THR A 45 -3.77 -10.44 3.32
N PRO A 46 -2.72 -10.91 4.00
CA PRO A 46 -2.45 -10.47 5.37
C PRO A 46 -2.28 -8.95 5.45
N ALA A 47 -2.59 -8.39 6.59
CA ALA A 47 -2.43 -6.97 6.82
C ALA A 47 -0.96 -6.55 6.68
N LEU A 48 -0.73 -5.52 5.89
CA LEU A 48 0.60 -4.95 5.72
C LEU A 48 0.96 -4.05 6.89
N TYR A 49 2.25 -3.90 7.14
CA TYR A 49 2.73 -2.93 8.10
C TYR A 49 2.45 -1.52 7.61
N ARG A 50 2.11 -0.65 8.55
CA ARG A 50 1.84 0.76 8.29
C ARG A 50 2.61 1.62 9.27
N LEU A 51 3.00 2.80 8.82
CA LEU A 51 3.64 3.82 9.63
C LEU A 51 2.62 4.87 10.02
N ARG A 52 2.33 4.98 11.31
CA ARG A 52 1.43 6.01 11.82
C ARG A 52 2.13 7.36 11.75
N LEU A 53 1.58 8.30 10.99
CA LEU A 53 2.24 9.57 10.68
C LEU A 53 2.41 10.47 11.90
N LYS A 54 1.46 10.42 12.82
CA LYS A 54 1.48 11.27 14.01
C LYS A 54 2.53 10.85 15.04
N THR A 55 2.84 9.57 15.14
CA THR A 55 3.71 9.03 16.20
C THR A 55 4.97 8.35 15.68
N GLY A 56 5.01 7.96 14.40
CA GLY A 56 6.08 7.15 13.84
C GLY A 56 5.98 5.65 14.19
N GLU A 57 4.91 5.24 14.85
CA GLU A 57 4.69 3.84 15.21
C GLU A 57 4.44 2.97 13.99
N ILE A 58 5.09 1.81 13.93
CA ILE A 58 4.92 0.83 12.85
C ILE A 58 4.19 -0.39 13.39
N SER A 59 3.08 -0.74 12.75
CA SER A 59 2.28 -1.90 13.14
C SER A 59 1.42 -2.40 11.98
N ASN A 60 1.03 -3.66 12.02
CA ASN A 60 0.04 -4.23 11.11
C ASN A 60 -1.28 -4.57 11.81
N ASN A 61 -1.46 -4.15 13.05
CA ASN A 61 -2.65 -4.48 13.85
C ASN A 61 -3.12 -3.31 14.73
N PHE A 62 -3.09 -2.09 14.22
CA PHE A 62 -3.53 -0.90 14.97
C PHE A 62 -4.92 -1.05 15.58
N GLY A 63 -5.82 -1.81 14.94
CA GLY A 63 -7.15 -2.06 15.47
C GLY A 63 -7.13 -2.76 16.82
N GLU A 64 -6.30 -3.79 16.99
CA GLU A 64 -6.13 -4.50 18.26
C GLU A 64 -5.39 -3.66 19.27
N GLU A 65 -4.31 -3.01 18.88
CA GLU A 65 -3.48 -2.17 19.76
C GLU A 65 -4.28 -1.01 20.34
N LEU A 66 -5.21 -0.45 19.57
CA LEU A 66 -6.07 0.63 20.04
C LEU A 66 -7.34 0.13 20.75
N GLY A 67 -7.57 -1.19 20.81
CA GLY A 67 -8.75 -1.76 21.42
C GLY A 67 -10.04 -1.54 20.64
N PHE A 68 -9.95 -1.26 19.35
CA PHE A 68 -11.10 -1.01 18.47
C PHE A 68 -11.22 -2.10 17.42
N PRO A 69 -12.02 -3.14 17.65
CA PRO A 69 -12.36 -4.06 16.58
C PRO A 69 -13.34 -3.41 15.62
N GLY A 70 -13.23 -3.73 14.34
CA GLY A 70 -14.19 -3.32 13.34
C GLY A 70 -13.56 -2.63 12.14
N ALA A 71 -14.30 -2.69 11.02
CA ALA A 71 -13.90 -2.07 9.76
C ALA A 71 -14.03 -0.55 9.80
N SER A 72 -13.30 0.14 8.94
CA SER A 72 -13.40 1.58 8.70
C SER A 72 -13.15 2.46 9.93
N ARG A 73 -12.43 1.96 10.92
CA ARG A 73 -12.06 2.79 12.08
C ARG A 73 -11.04 3.83 11.66
N GLU A 74 -11.27 5.08 12.09
CA GLU A 74 -10.36 6.17 11.82
C GLU A 74 -9.06 6.03 12.61
N LEU A 75 -7.96 6.37 11.95
CA LEU A 75 -6.64 6.44 12.53
C LEU A 75 -6.21 7.91 12.53
N ASP A 76 -6.20 8.53 13.70
CA ASP A 76 -5.89 9.94 13.85
C ASP A 76 -4.51 10.28 13.27
N GLY A 77 -4.49 11.24 12.35
CA GLY A 77 -3.29 11.64 11.62
C GLY A 77 -2.92 10.73 10.45
N GLY A 78 -3.61 9.61 10.27
CA GLY A 78 -3.37 8.67 9.18
C GLY A 78 -2.13 7.80 9.34
N ALA A 79 -2.01 6.83 8.46
CA ALA A 79 -0.83 5.96 8.39
C ALA A 79 -0.49 5.60 6.94
N ALA A 80 0.78 5.71 6.60
CA ALA A 80 1.30 5.25 5.32
C ALA A 80 1.39 3.72 5.32
N VAL A 81 1.23 3.10 4.16
CA VAL A 81 1.43 1.67 4.01
C VAL A 81 2.87 1.39 3.57
N LEU A 82 3.46 0.34 4.12
CA LEU A 82 4.79 -0.12 3.74
C LEU A 82 4.64 -1.25 2.73
N LEU A 83 5.13 -1.03 1.52
CA LEU A 83 5.05 -2.00 0.44
C LEU A 83 6.43 -2.54 0.10
N GLU A 84 6.48 -3.82 -0.19
CA GLU A 84 7.66 -4.47 -0.74
C GLU A 84 7.32 -5.02 -2.12
N MET A 85 8.18 -4.75 -3.08
CA MET A 85 8.03 -5.25 -4.44
C MET A 85 9.30 -6.00 -4.83
N PRO A 86 9.24 -7.33 -4.95
CA PRO A 86 10.37 -8.12 -5.41
C PRO A 86 10.79 -7.71 -6.83
N LEU A 87 12.08 -7.55 -7.04
CA LEU A 87 12.65 -7.21 -8.34
C LEU A 87 13.45 -8.39 -8.88
N ASN A 88 13.65 -8.41 -10.19
CA ASN A 88 14.48 -9.42 -10.83
C ASN A 88 15.96 -9.08 -10.65
N PRO A 89 16.72 -9.86 -9.85
CA PRO A 89 18.12 -9.56 -9.57
C PRO A 89 19.04 -9.78 -10.78
N GLY A 90 18.58 -10.53 -11.78
CA GLY A 90 19.34 -10.79 -13.01
C GLY A 90 19.22 -9.70 -14.07
N LYS A 91 18.42 -8.65 -13.82
CA LYS A 91 18.18 -7.57 -14.76
C LYS A 91 18.62 -6.23 -14.20
N LYS A 92 19.12 -5.37 -15.09
CA LYS A 92 19.47 -4.00 -14.72
C LYS A 92 18.24 -3.12 -14.68
N LEU A 93 18.06 -2.37 -13.59
CA LEU A 93 16.97 -1.42 -13.45
C LEU A 93 17.16 -0.24 -14.37
N SER A 94 16.07 0.22 -14.97
CA SER A 94 16.02 1.46 -15.72
C SER A 94 15.33 2.56 -14.90
N HIS A 95 14.04 2.41 -14.66
CA HIS A 95 13.25 3.43 -13.95
C HIS A 95 11.99 2.81 -13.36
N LEU A 96 11.35 3.59 -12.49
CA LEU A 96 10.08 3.24 -11.85
C LEU A 96 9.04 4.28 -12.24
N VAL A 97 7.81 3.81 -12.50
CA VAL A 97 6.65 4.67 -12.76
C VAL A 97 5.58 4.37 -11.72
N LEU A 98 5.11 5.41 -11.06
CA LEU A 98 3.95 5.36 -10.18
C LEU A 98 2.82 6.13 -10.85
N GLU A 99 1.71 5.45 -11.13
CA GLU A 99 0.60 5.99 -11.90
C GLU A 99 -0.72 5.79 -11.17
N THR A 100 -1.55 6.82 -11.15
CA THR A 100 -2.93 6.73 -10.65
C THR A 100 -3.83 6.15 -11.73
N LEU A 101 -4.71 5.23 -11.34
CA LEU A 101 -5.71 4.63 -12.22
C LEU A 101 -7.12 5.14 -11.93
N SER A 102 -7.31 5.87 -10.84
CA SER A 102 -8.60 6.40 -10.42
C SER A 102 -8.52 7.91 -10.25
N ASN A 103 -9.57 8.62 -10.68
CA ASN A 103 -9.69 10.06 -10.46
C ASN A 103 -10.14 10.40 -9.04
N ASP A 104 -10.62 9.42 -8.29
CA ASP A 104 -11.17 9.61 -6.94
C ASP A 104 -10.12 9.43 -5.84
N ALA A 105 -8.89 9.07 -6.20
CA ALA A 105 -7.83 8.80 -5.25
C ALA A 105 -6.57 9.59 -5.57
N VAL A 106 -5.89 10.04 -4.53
CA VAL A 106 -4.58 10.68 -4.61
C VAL A 106 -3.56 9.75 -3.98
N ILE A 107 -2.48 9.47 -4.71
CA ILE A 107 -1.39 8.63 -4.23
C ILE A 107 -0.22 9.51 -3.83
N GLY A 108 0.17 9.42 -2.55
CA GLY A 108 1.34 10.10 -2.03
C GLY A 108 2.49 9.12 -1.85
N LEU A 109 3.64 9.42 -2.43
CA LEU A 109 4.87 8.67 -2.21
C LEU A 109 5.71 9.40 -1.17
N MET A 110 5.94 8.76 -0.02
CA MET A 110 6.67 9.39 1.08
C MET A 110 8.15 9.04 1.06
N SER A 111 8.49 7.80 0.69
CA SER A 111 9.87 7.34 0.61
C SER A 111 9.95 6.07 -0.23
N ILE A 112 11.11 5.85 -0.83
CA ILE A 112 11.42 4.64 -1.57
C ILE A 112 12.87 4.25 -1.33
N THR A 113 13.12 2.95 -1.15
CA THR A 113 14.44 2.42 -0.91
C THR A 113 14.65 1.17 -1.75
N LEU A 114 15.79 1.10 -2.43
CA LEU A 114 16.21 -0.08 -3.16
C LEU A 114 17.13 -0.91 -2.25
N GLN A 115 16.74 -2.16 -1.98
CA GLN A 115 17.55 -3.10 -1.21
C GLN A 115 18.21 -4.11 -2.15
N ARG A 116 19.46 -4.39 -1.85
CA ARG A 116 20.25 -5.36 -2.60
C ARG A 116 20.64 -6.56 -1.72
#